data_75fba1f23ad7029b685740a542f5b1a0
#
_entry.id   75fba1f23ad7029b685740a542f5b1a0
#
_cell.length_a   1.000
_cell.length_b   1.000
_cell.length_c   1.000
_cell.angle_alpha   90.00
_cell.angle_beta   90.00
_cell.angle_gamma   90.00
#
_symmetry.space_group_name_H-M   'P 1'
#
loop_
_entity.id
_entity.type
_entity.pdbx_description
1 polymer ?
#
loop_
_entity_poly.entity_id
_entity_poly.type
_entity_poly.pdbx_seq_one_letter_code
_entity_poly.pdbx_strand_id
1 'polypeptide(L)'
;MSLRSRKNGENVLPFPGHRTSAVAPAPALAPLLAPVPGPLLPALIVLHQETSTPGRVGNALRALGYPLDIRRPRFGDPLPETLDHHAGAVIFGGPMSANDADEYVRREIDWIEIPLREQRPFLGICLGAQMLARQLGAQVAPHPEGRVEVGYYPIRPTAAGHALCPDWPEQVYHWHGEGFHLPAGVELLAEGDNFPVQAFQSGHAFGFQFHPDVTYAMMHRWTTRGCARMDSPGALPGHLHFADRAMHDFAERAWLKRFIDGWLTRMPRSIMSEAAE
;
A
#
# COMPACT_ATOMS: atom_id res chain seq x y z
N MET A 1 -48.11 59.07 39.29
CA MET A 1 -47.97 59.86 38.06
C MET A 1 -48.34 59.03 36.88
N SER A 2 -49.48 59.37 36.29
CA SER A 2 -50.15 58.65 35.20
C SER A 2 -49.50 58.92 33.84
N LEU A 3 -49.44 57.95 32.94
CA LEU A 3 -49.43 58.17 31.48
C LEU A 3 -49.98 56.95 30.75
N ARG A 4 -51.09 57.11 30.39
CA ARG A 4 -51.99 56.83 29.24
C ARG A 4 -51.45 55.92 28.11
N SER A 5 -52.28 54.91 27.89
CA SER A 5 -52.64 54.18 26.70
C SER A 5 -52.70 54.98 25.39
N ARG A 6 -52.14 54.44 24.29
CA ARG A 6 -52.67 54.71 22.95
C ARG A 6 -52.83 53.38 22.23
N LYS A 7 -54.08 53.07 21.86
CA LYS A 7 -54.48 52.06 20.88
C LYS A 7 -54.20 52.62 19.48
N ASN A 8 -53.56 51.85 18.63
CA ASN A 8 -53.65 52.01 17.17
C ASN A 8 -54.17 50.72 16.61
N GLY A 9 -55.38 50.76 16.05
CA GLY A 9 -55.94 49.72 15.26
C GLY A 9 -55.39 49.82 13.84
N GLU A 10 -54.83 48.74 13.33
CA GLU A 10 -54.58 48.60 11.92
C GLU A 10 -55.48 47.52 11.30
N ASN A 11 -56.23 48.03 10.31
CA ASN A 11 -57.09 47.19 9.42
C ASN A 11 -56.28 46.26 8.61
N VAL A 12 -56.40 44.98 8.85
CA VAL A 12 -55.84 43.95 7.98
C VAL A 12 -56.94 43.50 6.99
N LEU A 13 -56.71 43.78 5.72
CA LEU A 13 -57.55 43.29 4.62
C LEU A 13 -57.25 41.77 4.40
N PRO A 14 -58.28 40.97 4.11
CA PRO A 14 -58.07 39.54 3.85
C PRO A 14 -57.45 39.30 2.47
N PHE A 15 -56.40 38.47 2.44
CA PHE A 15 -55.79 37.99 1.20
C PHE A 15 -56.71 37.03 0.47
N PRO A 16 -56.78 37.04 -0.87
CA PRO A 16 -57.61 36.13 -1.66
C PRO A 16 -57.05 34.70 -1.56
N GLY A 17 -57.95 33.77 -1.34
CA GLY A 17 -57.66 32.35 -1.15
C GLY A 17 -56.91 31.72 -2.32
N HIS A 18 -55.75 31.11 -2.03
CA HIS A 18 -55.05 30.25 -2.93
C HIS A 18 -55.78 28.91 -3.03
N ARG A 19 -56.27 28.58 -4.24
CA ARG A 19 -56.74 27.24 -4.59
C ARG A 19 -55.52 26.29 -4.51
N THR A 20 -55.52 25.37 -3.58
CA THR A 20 -54.58 24.26 -3.54
C THR A 20 -54.96 23.28 -4.66
N SER A 21 -54.22 23.31 -5.78
CA SER A 21 -54.22 22.22 -6.73
C SER A 21 -53.50 21.01 -6.08
N ALA A 22 -54.23 19.93 -5.92
CA ALA A 22 -53.65 18.66 -5.49
C ALA A 22 -52.61 18.20 -6.55
N VAL A 23 -51.33 18.29 -6.18
CA VAL A 23 -50.23 17.67 -6.98
C VAL A 23 -50.29 16.18 -6.71
N ALA A 24 -50.49 15.39 -7.77
CA ALA A 24 -50.43 13.93 -7.71
C ALA A 24 -49.03 13.52 -7.19
N PRO A 25 -48.94 12.51 -6.31
CA PRO A 25 -47.63 12.01 -5.84
C PRO A 25 -46.81 11.49 -7.02
N ALA A 26 -45.58 11.96 -7.15
CA ALA A 26 -44.62 11.44 -8.11
C ALA A 26 -44.44 9.93 -7.88
N PRO A 27 -44.30 9.12 -8.95
CA PRO A 27 -44.06 7.68 -8.80
C PRO A 27 -42.77 7.48 -8.04
N ALA A 28 -42.82 6.64 -6.99
CA ALA A 28 -41.64 6.26 -6.23
C ALA A 28 -40.60 5.64 -7.18
N LEU A 29 -39.47 6.28 -7.30
CA LEU A 29 -38.28 5.70 -7.96
C LEU A 29 -37.95 4.41 -7.22
N ALA A 30 -38.19 3.25 -7.87
CA ALA A 30 -37.65 1.98 -7.41
C ALA A 30 -36.12 2.14 -7.28
N PRO A 31 -35.53 1.71 -6.18
CA PRO A 31 -34.06 1.76 -6.06
C PRO A 31 -33.49 0.88 -7.19
N LEU A 32 -32.76 1.47 -8.11
CA LEU A 32 -31.87 0.77 -9.02
C LEU A 32 -30.87 0.05 -8.12
N LEU A 33 -31.11 -1.22 -7.81
CA LEU A 33 -30.13 -2.10 -7.20
C LEU A 33 -28.94 -2.12 -8.18
N ALA A 34 -27.88 -1.38 -7.82
CA ALA A 34 -26.61 -1.53 -8.51
C ALA A 34 -26.26 -3.03 -8.47
N PRO A 35 -25.79 -3.62 -9.58
CA PRO A 35 -25.38 -5.02 -9.59
C PRO A 35 -24.40 -5.23 -8.44
N VAL A 36 -24.70 -6.21 -7.56
CA VAL A 36 -23.79 -6.59 -6.48
C VAL A 36 -22.51 -7.05 -7.17
N PRO A 37 -21.36 -6.38 -6.93
CA PRO A 37 -20.11 -6.82 -7.54
C PRO A 37 -19.87 -8.28 -7.16
N GLY A 38 -19.53 -9.12 -8.15
CA GLY A 38 -19.11 -10.50 -7.89
C GLY A 38 -17.96 -10.55 -6.87
N PRO A 39 -17.67 -11.73 -6.30
CA PRO A 39 -16.58 -11.87 -5.34
C PRO A 39 -15.26 -11.37 -5.96
N LEU A 40 -14.52 -10.55 -5.22
CA LEU A 40 -13.23 -10.05 -5.67
C LEU A 40 -12.24 -11.21 -5.79
N LEU A 41 -11.39 -11.18 -6.83
CA LEU A 41 -10.28 -12.11 -6.96
C LEU A 41 -9.32 -11.95 -5.76
N PRO A 42 -8.68 -13.04 -5.28
CA PRO A 42 -7.72 -12.96 -4.19
C PRO A 42 -6.48 -12.15 -4.60
N ALA A 43 -5.83 -11.49 -3.64
CA ALA A 43 -4.49 -10.98 -3.79
C ALA A 43 -3.48 -12.10 -3.44
N LEU A 44 -2.52 -12.36 -4.32
CA LEU A 44 -1.43 -13.29 -4.05
C LEU A 44 -0.42 -12.64 -3.08
N ILE A 45 -0.08 -13.35 -2.02
CA ILE A 45 0.82 -12.88 -0.95
C ILE A 45 1.98 -13.86 -0.81
N VAL A 46 3.20 -13.43 -1.10
CA VAL A 46 4.41 -14.25 -0.96
C VAL A 46 5.14 -13.88 0.32
N LEU A 47 5.35 -14.85 1.21
CA LEU A 47 6.01 -14.70 2.51
C LEU A 47 7.16 -15.71 2.64
N HIS A 48 8.25 -15.32 3.32
CA HIS A 48 9.51 -16.07 3.35
C HIS A 48 9.81 -16.82 4.64
N GLN A 49 9.02 -16.59 5.70
CA GLN A 49 9.20 -17.24 7.01
C GLN A 49 7.86 -17.81 7.50
N GLU A 50 7.90 -18.88 8.29
CA GLU A 50 6.69 -19.49 8.86
C GLU A 50 5.84 -18.50 9.67
N THR A 51 6.52 -17.64 10.45
CA THR A 51 5.87 -16.67 11.33
C THR A 51 5.62 -15.31 10.70
N SER A 52 5.98 -15.12 9.41
CA SER A 52 5.71 -13.88 8.68
C SER A 52 4.22 -13.71 8.42
N THR A 53 3.78 -12.48 8.47
CA THR A 53 2.40 -12.08 8.17
C THR A 53 2.42 -10.92 7.18
N PRO A 54 1.35 -10.72 6.39
CA PRO A 54 1.28 -9.62 5.44
C PRO A 54 1.02 -8.25 6.10
N GLY A 55 1.06 -8.19 7.43
CA GLY A 55 1.02 -6.96 8.20
C GLY A 55 -0.11 -6.01 7.81
N ARG A 56 0.21 -4.72 7.73
CA ARG A 56 -0.75 -3.67 7.36
C ARG A 56 -1.22 -3.75 5.93
N VAL A 57 -0.36 -4.17 5.00
CA VAL A 57 -0.73 -4.36 3.59
C VAL A 57 -1.84 -5.39 3.48
N GLY A 58 -1.67 -6.56 4.12
CA GLY A 58 -2.71 -7.59 4.13
C GLY A 58 -3.99 -7.13 4.84
N ASN A 59 -3.88 -6.32 5.90
CA ASN A 59 -5.04 -5.76 6.58
C ASN A 59 -5.79 -4.76 5.70
N ALA A 60 -5.07 -3.92 4.95
CA ALA A 60 -5.67 -2.97 4.01
C ALA A 60 -6.40 -3.69 2.88
N LEU A 61 -5.79 -4.73 2.29
CA LEU A 61 -6.41 -5.55 1.26
C LEU A 61 -7.70 -6.22 1.75
N ARG A 62 -7.67 -6.82 2.96
CA ARG A 62 -8.88 -7.42 3.57
C ARG A 62 -9.97 -6.38 3.84
N ALA A 63 -9.59 -5.19 4.29
CA ALA A 63 -10.55 -4.10 4.53
C ALA A 63 -11.24 -3.62 3.24
N LEU A 64 -10.58 -3.80 2.08
CA LEU A 64 -11.15 -3.56 0.75
C LEU A 64 -11.95 -4.77 0.22
N GLY A 65 -12.01 -5.88 0.96
CA GLY A 65 -12.78 -7.08 0.60
C GLY A 65 -11.98 -8.13 -0.20
N TYR A 66 -10.68 -7.95 -0.42
CA TYR A 66 -9.85 -8.91 -1.14
C TYR A 66 -9.52 -10.12 -0.26
N PRO A 67 -9.85 -11.37 -0.67
CA PRO A 67 -9.27 -12.57 -0.09
C PRO A 67 -7.75 -12.57 -0.26
N LEU A 68 -7.01 -13.25 0.61
CA LEU A 68 -5.57 -13.39 0.48
C LEU A 68 -5.21 -14.84 0.19
N ASP A 69 -4.54 -15.10 -0.94
CA ASP A 69 -3.87 -16.35 -1.26
C ASP A 69 -2.42 -16.25 -0.79
N ILE A 70 -2.11 -16.86 0.37
CA ILE A 70 -0.80 -16.78 1.00
C ILE A 70 0.05 -17.98 0.57
N ARG A 71 1.20 -17.69 -0.03
CA ARG A 71 2.16 -18.68 -0.50
C ARG A 71 3.52 -18.47 0.15
N ARG A 72 4.21 -19.58 0.42
CA ARG A 72 5.56 -19.61 0.97
C ARG A 72 6.45 -20.54 0.13
N PRO A 73 6.97 -20.08 -1.03
CA PRO A 73 7.75 -20.92 -1.95
C PRO A 73 8.99 -21.54 -1.31
N ARG A 74 9.57 -20.86 -0.32
CA ARG A 74 10.65 -21.43 0.50
C ARG A 74 10.28 -22.76 1.16
N PHE A 75 9.02 -22.99 1.45
CA PHE A 75 8.50 -24.21 2.10
C PHE A 75 7.73 -25.11 1.13
N GLY A 76 7.85 -24.85 -0.18
CA GLY A 76 7.32 -25.71 -1.23
C GLY A 76 5.99 -25.27 -1.83
N ASP A 77 5.39 -24.16 -1.39
CA ASP A 77 4.17 -23.67 -2.03
C ASP A 77 4.48 -23.24 -3.48
N PRO A 78 3.69 -23.68 -4.47
CA PRO A 78 3.90 -23.27 -5.86
C PRO A 78 3.46 -21.83 -6.07
N LEU A 79 4.16 -21.09 -6.93
CA LEU A 79 3.68 -19.86 -7.51
C LEU A 79 2.80 -20.16 -8.74
N PRO A 80 1.74 -19.39 -9.01
CA PRO A 80 0.86 -19.62 -10.14
C PRO A 80 1.53 -19.28 -11.46
N GLU A 81 1.18 -19.97 -12.54
CA GLU A 81 1.71 -19.74 -13.89
C GLU A 81 1.13 -18.46 -14.56
N THR A 82 0.05 -17.92 -14.02
CA THR A 82 -0.62 -16.69 -14.47
C THR A 82 -1.30 -16.01 -13.28
N LEU A 83 -1.51 -14.70 -13.37
CA LEU A 83 -2.31 -13.93 -12.41
C LEU A 83 -3.77 -13.74 -12.84
N ASP A 84 -4.29 -14.49 -13.81
CA ASP A 84 -5.69 -14.36 -14.26
C ASP A 84 -6.71 -14.58 -13.15
N HIS A 85 -6.36 -15.38 -12.15
CA HIS A 85 -7.19 -15.65 -10.98
C HIS A 85 -6.84 -14.83 -9.74
N HIS A 86 -6.00 -13.78 -9.89
CA HIS A 86 -5.57 -12.91 -8.81
C HIS A 86 -5.79 -11.44 -9.18
N ALA A 87 -6.17 -10.63 -8.20
CA ALA A 87 -6.29 -9.18 -8.36
C ALA A 87 -4.93 -8.48 -8.52
N GLY A 88 -3.87 -9.11 -8.03
CA GLY A 88 -2.50 -8.65 -8.05
C GLY A 88 -1.63 -9.49 -7.12
N ALA A 89 -0.35 -9.19 -7.02
CA ALA A 89 0.61 -9.92 -6.20
C ALA A 89 1.46 -9.01 -5.33
N VAL A 90 1.80 -9.49 -4.13
CA VAL A 90 2.74 -8.81 -3.22
C VAL A 90 3.83 -9.80 -2.80
N ILE A 91 5.10 -9.48 -3.05
CA ILE A 91 6.26 -10.17 -2.48
C ILE A 91 6.81 -9.33 -1.33
N PHE A 92 6.81 -9.90 -0.14
CA PHE A 92 7.24 -9.23 1.09
C PHE A 92 8.75 -9.32 1.34
N GLY A 93 9.18 -8.65 2.41
CA GLY A 93 10.54 -8.76 2.92
C GLY A 93 10.86 -10.14 3.50
N GLY A 94 12.15 -10.39 3.67
CA GLY A 94 12.69 -11.61 4.25
C GLY A 94 14.12 -11.43 4.70
N PRO A 95 14.68 -12.35 5.49
CA PRO A 95 16.07 -12.28 5.97
C PRO A 95 17.11 -12.70 4.93
N MET A 96 16.67 -13.10 3.72
CA MET A 96 17.55 -13.51 2.61
C MET A 96 18.08 -12.30 1.86
N SER A 97 19.17 -12.50 1.12
CA SER A 97 19.58 -11.60 0.04
C SER A 97 18.87 -11.99 -1.27
N ALA A 98 18.52 -11.00 -2.07
CA ALA A 98 18.12 -11.26 -3.45
C ALA A 98 19.27 -11.86 -4.28
N ASN A 99 20.51 -11.86 -3.76
CA ASN A 99 21.69 -12.48 -4.38
C ASN A 99 21.93 -13.93 -3.93
N ASP A 100 21.12 -14.46 -3.00
CA ASP A 100 21.30 -15.83 -2.52
C ASP A 100 21.13 -16.84 -3.66
N ALA A 101 21.93 -17.92 -3.60
CA ALA A 101 21.92 -18.97 -4.60
C ALA A 101 20.76 -19.97 -4.43
N ASP A 102 19.93 -19.80 -3.40
CA ASP A 102 18.79 -20.67 -3.13
C ASP A 102 17.82 -20.71 -4.30
N GLU A 103 17.37 -21.91 -4.64
CA GLU A 103 16.51 -22.15 -5.81
C GLU A 103 15.19 -21.36 -5.72
N TYR A 104 14.59 -21.29 -4.53
CA TYR A 104 13.32 -20.56 -4.35
C TYR A 104 13.49 -19.05 -4.56
N VAL A 105 14.64 -18.46 -4.17
CA VAL A 105 14.94 -17.03 -4.42
C VAL A 105 15.00 -16.77 -5.92
N ARG A 106 15.74 -17.58 -6.66
CA ARG A 106 15.83 -17.45 -8.12
C ARG A 106 14.47 -17.62 -8.79
N ARG A 107 13.70 -18.64 -8.38
CA ARG A 107 12.36 -18.91 -8.90
C ARG A 107 11.39 -17.76 -8.62
N GLU A 108 11.47 -17.11 -7.47
CA GLU A 108 10.64 -15.94 -7.16
C GLU A 108 11.03 -14.74 -8.02
N ILE A 109 12.33 -14.51 -8.23
CA ILE A 109 12.82 -13.45 -9.14
C ILE A 109 12.32 -13.69 -10.56
N ASP A 110 12.52 -14.89 -11.10
CA ASP A 110 12.10 -15.25 -12.46
C ASP A 110 10.57 -15.18 -12.62
N TRP A 111 9.82 -15.54 -11.56
CA TRP A 111 8.37 -15.49 -11.55
C TRP A 111 7.81 -14.07 -11.68
N ILE A 112 8.55 -13.04 -11.25
CA ILE A 112 8.13 -11.62 -11.38
C ILE A 112 7.91 -11.22 -12.85
N GLU A 113 8.49 -11.95 -13.81
CA GLU A 113 8.18 -11.75 -15.24
C GLU A 113 6.68 -11.90 -15.53
N ILE A 114 5.97 -12.75 -14.81
CA ILE A 114 4.53 -13.01 -15.02
C ILE A 114 3.69 -11.75 -14.80
N PRO A 115 3.69 -11.11 -13.62
CA PRO A 115 2.95 -9.86 -13.41
C PRO A 115 3.40 -8.74 -14.34
N LEU A 116 4.68 -8.66 -14.69
CA LEU A 116 5.19 -7.64 -15.61
C LEU A 116 4.65 -7.84 -17.03
N ARG A 117 4.73 -9.06 -17.57
CA ARG A 117 4.23 -9.42 -18.90
C ARG A 117 2.71 -9.30 -18.99
N GLU A 118 1.99 -9.73 -17.96
CA GLU A 118 0.53 -9.70 -17.90
C GLU A 118 -0.01 -8.32 -17.50
N GLN A 119 0.87 -7.35 -17.24
CA GLN A 119 0.53 -6.01 -16.78
C GLN A 119 -0.40 -6.02 -15.55
N ARG A 120 -0.19 -6.98 -14.65
CA ARG A 120 -0.94 -7.11 -13.40
C ARG A 120 -0.32 -6.29 -12.28
N PRO A 121 -1.12 -5.79 -11.32
CA PRO A 121 -0.60 -5.09 -10.16
C PRO A 121 0.40 -5.96 -9.41
N PHE A 122 1.61 -5.43 -9.22
CA PHE A 122 2.66 -6.06 -8.44
C PHE A 122 3.23 -5.08 -7.42
N LEU A 123 3.49 -5.54 -6.21
CA LEU A 123 4.16 -4.78 -5.15
C LEU A 123 5.28 -5.61 -4.53
N GLY A 124 6.51 -5.15 -4.68
CA GLY A 124 7.66 -5.66 -3.94
C GLY A 124 7.95 -4.81 -2.71
N ILE A 125 8.17 -5.44 -1.54
CA ILE A 125 8.51 -4.76 -0.29
C ILE A 125 9.86 -5.30 0.21
N CYS A 126 10.84 -4.42 0.45
CA CYS A 126 12.19 -4.72 0.89
C CYS A 126 12.85 -5.78 -0.01
N LEU A 127 12.98 -7.04 0.42
CA LEU A 127 13.48 -8.13 -0.42
C LEU A 127 12.67 -8.25 -1.73
N GLY A 128 11.34 -8.13 -1.69
CA GLY A 128 10.50 -8.17 -2.88
C GLY A 128 10.78 -7.02 -3.86
N ALA A 129 11.14 -5.83 -3.36
CA ALA A 129 11.57 -4.71 -4.20
C ALA A 129 12.94 -4.95 -4.82
N GLN A 130 13.87 -5.55 -4.05
CA GLN A 130 15.18 -5.97 -4.54
C GLN A 130 15.06 -7.06 -5.61
N MET A 131 14.17 -8.03 -5.44
CA MET A 131 13.86 -9.06 -6.44
C MET A 131 13.29 -8.44 -7.72
N LEU A 132 12.36 -7.49 -7.62
CA LEU A 132 11.82 -6.75 -8.77
C LEU A 132 12.93 -5.97 -9.48
N ALA A 133 13.80 -5.27 -8.74
CA ALA A 133 14.92 -4.54 -9.31
C ALA A 133 15.88 -5.47 -10.07
N ARG A 134 16.16 -6.66 -9.52
CA ARG A 134 16.97 -7.69 -10.22
C ARG A 134 16.31 -8.21 -11.47
N GLN A 135 15.02 -8.52 -11.43
CA GLN A 135 14.26 -8.96 -12.61
C GLN A 135 14.30 -7.89 -13.71
N LEU A 136 14.36 -6.62 -13.35
CA LEU A 136 14.52 -5.48 -14.27
C LEU A 136 15.99 -5.20 -14.65
N GLY A 137 16.94 -6.07 -14.26
CA GLY A 137 18.34 -5.99 -14.64
C GLY A 137 19.24 -5.13 -13.74
N ALA A 138 18.73 -4.64 -12.60
CA ALA A 138 19.55 -3.87 -11.66
C ALA A 138 20.38 -4.76 -10.72
N GLN A 139 21.44 -4.18 -10.18
CA GLN A 139 22.26 -4.83 -9.16
C GLN A 139 21.73 -4.52 -7.77
N VAL A 140 21.70 -5.54 -6.92
CA VAL A 140 21.45 -5.42 -5.47
C VAL A 140 22.79 -5.61 -4.75
N ALA A 141 23.12 -4.71 -3.82
CA ALA A 141 24.38 -4.74 -3.09
C ALA A 141 24.24 -4.16 -1.68
N PRO A 142 25.11 -4.55 -0.74
CA PRO A 142 25.25 -3.89 0.53
C PRO A 142 25.80 -2.46 0.34
N HIS A 143 25.58 -1.60 1.34
CA HIS A 143 26.17 -0.28 1.36
C HIS A 143 27.70 -0.38 1.40
N PRO A 144 28.46 0.44 0.62
CA PRO A 144 29.93 0.35 0.54
C PRO A 144 30.64 0.49 1.89
N GLU A 145 30.07 1.27 2.80
CA GLU A 145 30.57 1.47 4.17
C GLU A 145 29.97 0.48 5.18
N GLY A 146 29.24 -0.56 4.75
CA GLY A 146 28.58 -1.51 5.62
C GLY A 146 27.42 -0.93 6.44
N ARG A 147 26.89 0.24 6.06
CA ARG A 147 25.74 0.84 6.72
C ARG A 147 24.46 0.05 6.46
N VAL A 148 23.55 0.12 7.42
CA VAL A 148 22.20 -0.41 7.32
C VAL A 148 21.19 0.69 7.59
N GLU A 149 19.95 0.50 7.14
CA GLU A 149 18.80 1.25 7.62
C GLU A 149 17.91 0.31 8.43
N VAL A 150 17.94 0.50 9.76
CA VAL A 150 17.19 -0.29 10.75
C VAL A 150 16.57 0.68 11.75
N GLY A 151 15.28 0.96 11.61
CA GLY A 151 14.55 2.00 12.32
C GLY A 151 13.77 2.91 11.38
N TYR A 152 13.41 4.11 11.82
CA TYR A 152 12.80 5.13 10.99
C TYR A 152 13.84 6.03 10.34
N TYR A 153 13.75 6.21 9.03
CA TYR A 153 14.64 7.05 8.23
C TYR A 153 13.85 7.96 7.31
N PRO A 154 14.39 9.15 7.00
CA PRO A 154 13.75 10.09 6.10
C PRO A 154 13.72 9.57 4.67
N ILE A 155 12.62 9.83 3.97
CA ILE A 155 12.50 9.67 2.53
C ILE A 155 12.04 10.98 1.89
N ARG A 156 12.42 11.18 0.64
CA ARG A 156 12.04 12.35 -0.15
C ARG A 156 11.33 11.90 -1.42
N PRO A 157 10.01 12.12 -1.53
CA PRO A 157 9.30 11.82 -2.76
C PRO A 157 9.77 12.72 -3.90
N THR A 158 9.87 12.14 -5.10
CA THR A 158 10.11 12.87 -6.34
C THR A 158 8.84 13.53 -6.84
N ALA A 159 8.92 14.29 -7.94
CA ALA A 159 7.72 14.82 -8.60
C ALA A 159 6.75 13.70 -9.03
N ALA A 160 7.27 12.57 -9.50
CA ALA A 160 6.50 11.38 -9.85
C ALA A 160 5.86 10.73 -8.60
N GLY A 161 6.61 10.67 -7.49
CA GLY A 161 6.07 10.19 -6.22
C GLY A 161 4.90 11.04 -5.74
N HIS A 162 5.02 12.37 -5.79
CA HIS A 162 3.91 13.28 -5.44
C HIS A 162 2.71 13.14 -6.39
N ALA A 163 2.93 12.94 -7.68
CA ALA A 163 1.85 12.69 -8.65
C ALA A 163 1.11 11.37 -8.38
N LEU A 164 1.84 10.35 -7.90
CA LEU A 164 1.27 9.06 -7.52
C LEU A 164 0.39 9.16 -6.25
N CYS A 165 0.94 9.78 -5.21
CA CYS A 165 0.29 9.96 -3.91
C CYS A 165 0.82 11.27 -3.27
N PRO A 166 0.00 12.30 -3.01
CA PRO A 166 0.49 13.63 -2.63
C PRO A 166 1.10 13.68 -1.22
N ASP A 167 0.60 12.89 -0.29
CA ASP A 167 0.97 13.01 1.13
C ASP A 167 1.89 11.86 1.56
N TRP A 168 3.13 11.87 1.11
CA TRP A 168 4.15 10.92 1.57
C TRP A 168 4.53 11.21 3.03
N PRO A 169 4.81 10.15 3.83
CA PRO A 169 5.40 10.34 5.15
C PRO A 169 6.82 10.88 5.03
N GLU A 170 7.22 11.73 5.96
CA GLU A 170 8.60 12.25 6.02
C GLU A 170 9.60 11.17 6.43
N GLN A 171 9.17 10.23 7.27
CA GLN A 171 9.97 9.10 7.72
C GLN A 171 9.15 7.81 7.64
N VAL A 172 9.83 6.73 7.25
CA VAL A 172 9.27 5.39 7.12
C VAL A 172 10.16 4.35 7.82
N TYR A 173 9.58 3.21 8.13
CA TYR A 173 10.29 2.16 8.84
C TYR A 173 11.10 1.27 7.88
N HIS A 174 12.37 1.06 8.23
CA HIS A 174 13.33 0.24 7.48
C HIS A 174 13.89 -0.90 8.31
N TRP A 175 14.28 -1.99 7.62
CA TRP A 175 14.99 -3.12 8.22
C TRP A 175 15.82 -3.83 7.15
N HIS A 176 16.81 -3.15 6.57
CA HIS A 176 17.65 -3.69 5.50
C HIS A 176 19.10 -3.23 5.57
N GLY A 177 20.00 -3.95 4.91
CA GLY A 177 21.41 -3.60 4.77
C GLY A 177 21.91 -3.71 3.33
N GLU A 178 20.99 -4.09 2.42
CA GLU A 178 21.22 -4.06 0.98
C GLU A 178 20.23 -3.11 0.34
N GLY A 179 20.65 -2.49 -0.74
CA GLY A 179 19.84 -1.66 -1.62
C GLY A 179 20.08 -2.04 -3.07
N PHE A 180 19.55 -1.28 -3.99
CA PHE A 180 19.69 -1.54 -5.42
C PHE A 180 19.87 -0.23 -6.19
N HIS A 181 20.49 -0.34 -7.37
CA HIS A 181 20.50 0.74 -8.34
C HIS A 181 19.13 0.84 -9.02
N LEU A 182 18.76 2.05 -9.42
CA LEU A 182 17.53 2.24 -10.18
C LEU A 182 17.64 1.50 -11.53
N PRO A 183 16.74 0.56 -11.85
CA PRO A 183 16.76 -0.10 -13.15
C PRO A 183 16.54 0.90 -14.30
N ALA A 184 17.05 0.58 -15.48
CA ALA A 184 16.85 1.43 -16.65
C ALA A 184 15.37 1.50 -17.05
N GLY A 185 14.89 2.69 -17.39
CA GLY A 185 13.53 2.89 -17.90
C GLY A 185 12.42 2.82 -16.84
N VAL A 186 12.77 2.80 -15.55
CA VAL A 186 11.77 2.88 -14.47
C VAL A 186 11.71 4.28 -13.87
N GLU A 187 10.63 4.59 -13.20
CA GLU A 187 10.39 5.89 -12.58
C GLU A 187 10.73 5.84 -11.08
N LEU A 188 11.63 6.73 -10.65
CA LEU A 188 11.97 6.90 -9.24
C LEU A 188 10.86 7.67 -8.54
N LEU A 189 10.31 7.11 -7.46
CA LEU A 189 9.22 7.71 -6.69
C LEU A 189 9.67 8.36 -5.39
N ALA A 190 10.68 7.78 -4.72
CA ALA A 190 11.25 8.35 -3.49
C ALA A 190 12.72 8.01 -3.35
N GLU A 191 13.47 8.94 -2.75
CA GLU A 191 14.89 8.85 -2.47
C GLU A 191 15.16 8.80 -0.97
N GLY A 192 16.31 8.22 -0.58
CA GLY A 192 16.85 8.21 0.77
C GLY A 192 18.30 8.70 0.80
N ASP A 193 18.84 8.87 2.01
CA ASP A 193 20.22 9.39 2.19
C ASP A 193 21.28 8.28 2.09
N ASN A 194 21.07 7.16 2.78
CA ASN A 194 22.06 6.05 2.76
C ASN A 194 21.84 5.14 1.54
N PHE A 195 20.62 4.87 1.18
CA PHE A 195 20.24 4.10 0.00
C PHE A 195 19.40 4.99 -0.91
N PRO A 196 19.93 5.39 -2.08
CA PRO A 196 19.30 6.41 -2.91
C PRO A 196 17.92 6.05 -3.45
N VAL A 197 17.65 4.75 -3.68
CA VAL A 197 16.38 4.30 -4.25
C VAL A 197 15.51 3.71 -3.15
N GLN A 198 14.47 4.44 -2.76
CA GLN A 198 13.54 4.02 -1.72
C GLN A 198 12.19 3.54 -2.25
N ALA A 199 11.75 4.10 -3.36
CA ALA A 199 10.55 3.65 -4.05
C ALA A 199 10.68 3.89 -5.56
N PHE A 200 10.19 2.95 -6.36
CA PHE A 200 10.19 3.05 -7.82
C PHE A 200 8.96 2.37 -8.43
N GLN A 201 8.68 2.69 -9.70
CA GLN A 201 7.58 2.14 -10.48
C GLN A 201 8.05 1.70 -11.87
N SER A 202 7.58 0.53 -12.31
CA SER A 202 7.70 0.02 -13.67
C SER A 202 6.32 -0.46 -14.14
N GLY A 203 5.63 0.35 -14.96
CA GLY A 203 4.26 0.04 -15.36
C GLY A 203 3.31 -0.11 -14.14
N HIS A 204 2.74 -1.31 -13.97
CA HIS A 204 1.86 -1.63 -12.83
C HIS A 204 2.60 -2.25 -11.63
N ALA A 205 3.92 -2.36 -11.70
CA ALA A 205 4.76 -2.89 -10.64
C ALA A 205 5.41 -1.77 -9.82
N PHE A 206 5.36 -1.91 -8.50
CA PHE A 206 5.95 -0.99 -7.53
C PHE A 206 6.97 -1.70 -6.64
N GLY A 207 8.08 -1.05 -6.35
CA GLY A 207 9.08 -1.52 -5.39
C GLY A 207 9.26 -0.50 -4.27
N PHE A 208 9.11 -0.93 -3.01
CA PHE A 208 9.40 -0.13 -1.82
C PHE A 208 10.52 -0.79 -1.03
N GLN A 209 11.63 -0.09 -0.83
CA GLN A 209 12.74 -0.60 -0.01
C GLN A 209 12.39 -0.62 1.47
N PHE A 210 11.55 0.31 1.93
CA PHE A 210 11.05 0.41 3.29
C PHE A 210 9.88 -0.53 3.56
N HIS A 211 9.45 -0.61 4.84
CA HIS A 211 8.43 -1.53 5.33
C HIS A 211 7.12 -0.86 5.75
N PRO A 212 6.23 -0.46 4.83
CA PRO A 212 4.93 0.10 5.19
C PRO A 212 3.99 -0.95 5.79
N ASP A 213 4.35 -2.23 5.70
CA ASP A 213 3.61 -3.38 6.20
C ASP A 213 3.76 -3.58 7.72
N VAL A 214 4.76 -2.95 8.37
CA VAL A 214 5.14 -3.23 9.74
C VAL A 214 4.07 -2.86 10.76
N THR A 215 3.59 -3.86 11.49
CA THR A 215 2.75 -3.69 12.69
C THR A 215 3.60 -3.54 13.95
N TYR A 216 2.98 -3.11 15.07
CA TYR A 216 3.65 -3.06 16.36
C TYR A 216 4.23 -4.44 16.78
N ALA A 217 3.45 -5.51 16.60
CA ALA A 217 3.89 -6.87 16.93
C ALA A 217 5.06 -7.34 16.05
N MET A 218 5.09 -6.94 14.76
CA MET A 218 6.22 -7.23 13.88
C MET A 218 7.47 -6.48 14.34
N MET A 219 7.36 -5.19 14.60
CA MET A 219 8.46 -4.37 15.12
C MET A 219 9.02 -4.93 16.41
N HIS A 220 8.17 -5.27 17.38
CA HIS A 220 8.59 -5.90 18.64
C HIS A 220 9.33 -7.22 18.40
N ARG A 221 8.81 -8.07 17.51
CA ARG A 221 9.48 -9.34 17.18
C ARG A 221 10.84 -9.11 16.52
N TRP A 222 10.95 -8.14 15.60
CA TRP A 222 12.18 -7.85 14.89
C TRP A 222 13.24 -7.26 15.82
N THR A 223 12.90 -6.30 16.65
CA THR A 223 13.82 -5.70 17.64
C THR A 223 14.25 -6.69 18.71
N THR A 224 13.43 -7.69 19.03
CA THR A 224 13.77 -8.73 20.02
C THR A 224 14.63 -9.84 19.40
N ARG A 225 14.19 -10.41 18.26
CA ARG A 225 14.87 -11.57 17.65
C ARG A 225 16.04 -11.17 16.75
N GLY A 226 16.00 -9.99 16.18
CA GLY A 226 17.03 -9.41 15.32
C GLY A 226 17.91 -8.38 16.03
N CYS A 227 18.01 -8.41 17.35
CA CYS A 227 18.71 -7.40 18.14
C CYS A 227 20.15 -7.19 17.71
N ALA A 228 20.89 -8.22 17.31
CA ALA A 228 22.25 -8.12 16.80
C ALA A 228 22.38 -7.21 15.55
N ARG A 229 21.29 -7.02 14.78
CA ARG A 229 21.32 -6.13 13.61
C ARG A 229 21.33 -4.65 14.01
N MET A 230 20.90 -4.33 15.22
CA MET A 230 20.96 -2.97 15.77
C MET A 230 22.36 -2.54 16.22
N ASP A 231 23.34 -3.46 16.20
CA ASP A 231 24.76 -3.14 16.45
C ASP A 231 25.50 -2.73 15.14
N SER A 232 24.81 -2.83 13.98
CA SER A 232 25.40 -2.47 12.69
C SER A 232 25.50 -0.95 12.51
N PRO A 233 26.51 -0.45 11.77
CA PRO A 233 26.61 0.97 11.45
C PRO A 233 25.36 1.51 10.78
N GLY A 234 24.81 2.59 11.30
CA GLY A 234 23.59 3.20 10.78
C GLY A 234 22.31 2.73 11.46
N ALA A 235 22.29 1.59 12.17
CA ALA A 235 21.09 1.13 12.85
C ALA A 235 20.71 2.04 14.03
N LEU A 236 19.41 2.26 14.22
CA LEU A 236 18.90 2.97 15.39
C LEU A 236 18.75 2.01 16.58
N PRO A 237 19.01 2.47 17.82
CA PRO A 237 18.77 1.71 19.03
C PRO A 237 17.29 1.27 19.16
N GLY A 238 17.03 0.06 19.67
CA GLY A 238 15.70 -0.53 19.74
C GLY A 238 14.62 0.32 20.42
N HIS A 239 14.98 1.13 21.43
CA HIS A 239 14.02 2.01 22.11
C HIS A 239 13.54 3.16 21.20
N LEU A 240 14.37 3.63 20.27
CA LEU A 240 14.00 4.68 19.32
C LEU A 240 12.97 4.19 18.30
N HIS A 241 12.99 2.91 17.91
CA HIS A 241 12.00 2.37 16.99
C HIS A 241 10.56 2.60 17.49
N PHE A 242 10.33 2.45 18.80
CA PHE A 242 8.99 2.63 19.39
C PHE A 242 8.66 4.10 19.64
N ALA A 243 9.65 4.92 19.99
CA ALA A 243 9.48 6.36 20.14
C ALA A 243 9.12 7.00 18.78
N ASP A 244 9.90 6.69 17.74
CA ASP A 244 9.68 7.20 16.39
C ASP A 244 8.37 6.68 15.80
N ARG A 245 8.01 5.42 16.10
CA ARG A 245 6.70 4.90 15.73
C ARG A 245 5.56 5.76 16.27
N ALA A 246 5.64 6.21 17.51
CA ALA A 246 4.61 7.06 18.09
C ALA A 246 4.45 8.39 17.33
N MET A 247 5.51 8.87 16.70
CA MET A 247 5.53 10.12 15.93
C MET A 247 5.12 9.92 14.46
N HIS A 248 5.60 8.87 13.81
CA HIS A 248 5.56 8.73 12.33
C HIS A 248 4.50 7.73 11.84
N ASP A 249 4.05 6.79 12.68
CA ASP A 249 3.15 5.69 12.30
C ASP A 249 1.82 6.15 11.68
N PHE A 250 1.27 7.26 12.16
CA PHE A 250 -0.01 7.75 11.65
C PHE A 250 0.08 8.19 10.19
N ALA A 251 1.12 8.96 9.84
CA ALA A 251 1.34 9.43 8.48
C ALA A 251 1.62 8.26 7.52
N GLU A 252 2.50 7.32 7.92
CA GLU A 252 2.82 6.13 7.14
C GLU A 252 1.59 5.25 6.87
N ARG A 253 0.75 5.03 7.89
CA ARG A 253 -0.50 4.27 7.74
C ARG A 253 -1.51 4.95 6.83
N ALA A 254 -1.66 6.27 6.96
CA ALA A 254 -2.57 7.05 6.13
C ALA A 254 -2.13 7.03 4.66
N TRP A 255 -0.83 7.16 4.42
CA TRP A 255 -0.24 7.04 3.09
C TRP A 255 -0.44 5.64 2.51
N LEU A 256 -0.10 4.57 3.26
CA LEU A 256 -0.27 3.19 2.81
C LEU A 256 -1.72 2.91 2.40
N LYS A 257 -2.69 3.36 3.21
CA LYS A 257 -4.10 3.19 2.87
C LYS A 257 -4.44 3.83 1.53
N ARG A 258 -4.04 5.10 1.30
CA ARG A 258 -4.28 5.77 0.01
C ARG A 258 -3.58 5.08 -1.15
N PHE A 259 -2.34 4.64 -0.94
CA PHE A 259 -1.60 3.90 -1.95
C PHE A 259 -2.35 2.61 -2.34
N ILE A 260 -2.74 1.77 -1.38
CA ILE A 260 -3.44 0.50 -1.64
C ILE A 260 -4.80 0.75 -2.28
N ASP A 261 -5.58 1.74 -1.81
CA ASP A 261 -6.85 2.13 -2.42
C ASP A 261 -6.68 2.49 -3.91
N GLY A 262 -5.58 3.17 -4.28
CA GLY A 262 -5.27 3.53 -5.67
C GLY A 262 -4.58 2.44 -6.49
N TRP A 263 -3.84 1.54 -5.85
CA TRP A 263 -3.01 0.55 -6.52
C TRP A 263 -3.83 -0.46 -7.32
N LEU A 264 -4.82 -1.11 -6.70
CA LEU A 264 -5.66 -2.10 -7.36
C LEU A 264 -6.76 -1.48 -8.24
N THR A 265 -7.20 -0.25 -7.96
CA THR A 265 -8.26 0.41 -8.73
C THR A 265 -7.77 1.02 -10.05
N ARG A 266 -6.45 1.11 -10.26
CA ARG A 266 -5.87 1.62 -11.52
C ARG A 266 -5.93 0.61 -12.68
N MET A 267 -6.37 -0.61 -12.45
CA MET A 267 -6.59 -1.59 -13.50
C MET A 267 -7.85 -1.24 -14.30
N PRO A 268 -7.83 -1.35 -15.64
CA PRO A 268 -9.04 -1.28 -16.44
C PRO A 268 -10.03 -2.36 -15.98
N ARG A 269 -11.25 -1.99 -15.66
CA ARG A 269 -12.30 -2.93 -15.21
C ARG A 269 -12.67 -4.00 -16.26
N SER A 270 -12.27 -3.81 -17.53
CA SER A 270 -12.51 -4.74 -18.63
C SER A 270 -11.76 -6.07 -18.51
N ILE A 271 -10.65 -6.13 -17.76
CA ILE A 271 -9.93 -7.40 -17.54
C ILE A 271 -10.63 -8.28 -16.51
N MET A 272 -11.53 -7.72 -15.68
CA MET A 272 -12.31 -8.47 -14.69
C MET A 272 -13.58 -9.10 -15.27
N SER A 273 -14.00 -8.76 -16.51
CA SER A 273 -15.27 -9.18 -17.12
C SER A 273 -15.13 -10.36 -18.07
N GLU A 274 -13.96 -10.61 -18.64
CA GLU A 274 -13.78 -11.72 -19.61
C GLU A 274 -13.50 -13.08 -19.00
N ALA A 275 -13.19 -13.16 -17.69
CA ALA A 275 -12.98 -14.43 -16.98
C ALA A 275 -14.25 -15.03 -16.36
N ALA A 276 -15.45 -14.47 -16.63
CA ALA A 276 -16.71 -14.87 -16.04
C ALA A 276 -17.74 -15.40 -17.09
N GLU A 277 -17.32 -15.65 -18.32
CA GLU A 277 -18.06 -16.43 -19.34
C GLU A 277 -17.28 -17.72 -19.62
#